data_0e3e88b0cfc22a84bafb73cb18ae7a65
#
_entry.id   0e3e88b0cfc22a84bafb73cb18ae7a65
#
_cell.length_a   1.000
_cell.length_b   1.000
_cell.length_c   1.000
_cell.angle_alpha   90.00
_cell.angle_beta   90.00
_cell.angle_gamma   90.00
#
_symmetry.space_group_name_H-M   'P 1'
#
loop_
_entity.id
_entity.type
_entity.pdbx_description
1 polymer ?
#
loop_
_entity_poly.entity_id
_entity_poly.type
_entity_poly.pdbx_seq_one_letter_code
_entity_poly.pdbx_strand_id
1 'polypeptide(L)'
;PVGGARLSVREYMDDAGAKRNPEKIVAIGAYLVHQLNQKTFTRKEVKLQFKNAAEAVPGNYTRDFDWAVSNGWLGTDSHKDYYVTTKGFDAITNKFSDEIRKGTKLKRRRAKKKQQN
;
A
#
# COMPACT_ATOMS: atom_id res chain seq x y z
N PRO A 1 6.80 17.54 -5.12
CA PRO A 1 6.25 18.83 -4.81
C PRO A 1 7.27 19.91 -4.97
N VAL A 2 6.78 21.05 -5.23
CA VAL A 2 7.62 22.17 -5.53
C VAL A 2 8.09 22.83 -4.26
N GLY A 3 9.40 23.07 -4.19
CA GLY A 3 9.94 23.91 -3.16
C GLY A 3 9.66 23.49 -1.75
N GLY A 4 9.52 22.20 -1.52
CA GLY A 4 9.27 21.72 -0.18
C GLY A 4 7.83 21.71 0.25
N ALA A 5 6.92 21.98 -0.69
CA ALA A 5 5.51 21.86 -0.38
C ALA A 5 5.16 20.43 0.02
N ARG A 6 4.31 20.32 1.01
CA ARG A 6 3.91 19.01 1.48
C ARG A 6 2.71 18.52 0.70
N LEU A 7 2.77 17.27 0.26
CA LEU A 7 1.61 16.63 -0.36
C LEU A 7 0.66 16.16 0.73
N SER A 8 -0.64 16.28 0.47
CA SER A 8 -1.62 15.65 1.33
C SER A 8 -1.58 14.14 1.06
N VAL A 9 -2.15 13.37 1.97
CA VAL A 9 -2.20 11.92 1.78
C VAL A 9 -2.99 11.58 0.51
N ARG A 10 -4.04 12.34 0.20
CA ARG A 10 -4.82 12.12 -1.01
C ARG A 10 -4.00 12.36 -2.26
N GLU A 11 -3.27 13.45 -2.30
CA GLU A 11 -2.41 13.76 -3.43
C GLU A 11 -1.33 12.70 -3.61
N TYR A 12 -0.79 12.22 -2.50
CA TYR A 12 0.24 11.20 -2.56
C TYR A 12 -0.29 9.90 -3.14
N MET A 13 -1.50 9.49 -2.73
CA MET A 13 -2.14 8.30 -3.27
C MET A 13 -2.41 8.43 -4.77
N ASP A 14 -2.88 9.60 -5.18
CA ASP A 14 -3.18 9.85 -6.58
C ASP A 14 -1.91 9.84 -7.44
N ASP A 15 -0.85 10.47 -6.94
CA ASP A 15 0.43 10.49 -7.64
C ASP A 15 1.02 9.09 -7.77
N ALA A 16 0.79 8.25 -6.78
CA ALA A 16 1.29 6.87 -6.81
C ALA A 16 0.50 5.98 -7.75
N GLY A 17 -0.64 6.46 -8.26
CA GLY A 17 -1.46 5.65 -9.14
C GLY A 17 -2.18 4.52 -8.42
N ALA A 18 -2.37 4.64 -7.12
CA ALA A 18 -3.00 3.60 -6.32
C ALA A 18 -4.50 3.54 -6.61
N LYS A 19 -4.98 2.38 -7.03
CA LYS A 19 -6.40 2.18 -7.33
C LYS A 19 -7.02 1.05 -6.53
N ARG A 20 -6.27 -0.02 -6.32
CA ARG A 20 -6.76 -1.15 -5.53
C ARG A 20 -6.42 -0.91 -4.06
N ASN A 21 -7.18 -1.56 -3.18
CA ASN A 21 -6.99 -1.35 -1.75
C ASN A 21 -5.57 -1.64 -1.26
N PRO A 22 -4.94 -2.76 -1.64
CA PRO A 22 -3.55 -2.98 -1.23
C PRO A 22 -2.60 -1.91 -1.74
N GLU A 23 -2.85 -1.39 -2.94
CA GLU A 23 -2.03 -0.31 -3.50
C GLU A 23 -2.17 0.97 -2.69
N LYS A 24 -3.39 1.27 -2.28
CA LYS A 24 -3.66 2.45 -1.44
C LYS A 24 -2.96 2.33 -0.10
N ILE A 25 -2.96 1.13 0.47
CA ILE A 25 -2.29 0.87 1.74
C ILE A 25 -0.79 1.14 1.61
N VAL A 26 -0.17 0.64 0.54
CA VAL A 26 1.25 0.87 0.31
C VAL A 26 1.55 2.34 0.09
N ALA A 27 0.71 3.02 -0.69
CA ALA A 27 0.89 4.45 -0.95
C ALA A 27 0.81 5.25 0.36
N ILE A 28 -0.12 4.89 1.24
CA ILE A 28 -0.23 5.55 2.54
C ILE A 28 1.01 5.28 3.38
N GLY A 29 1.51 4.06 3.36
CA GLY A 29 2.75 3.74 4.07
C GLY A 29 3.90 4.61 3.59
N ALA A 30 4.04 4.75 2.28
CA ALA A 30 5.09 5.60 1.71
C ALA A 30 4.87 7.08 2.08
N TYR A 31 3.61 7.51 2.15
CA TYR A 31 3.30 8.85 2.60
C TYR A 31 3.82 9.09 4.03
N LEU A 32 3.56 8.12 4.91
CA LEU A 32 4.03 8.24 6.29
C LEU A 32 5.55 8.34 6.37
N VAL A 33 6.23 7.58 5.54
CA VAL A 33 7.69 7.61 5.50
C VAL A 33 8.19 8.96 4.95
N HIS A 34 7.70 9.37 3.81
CA HIS A 34 8.27 10.51 3.09
C HIS A 34 7.75 11.86 3.60
N GLN A 35 6.49 11.94 3.96
CA GLN A 35 5.89 13.20 4.34
C GLN A 35 5.87 13.41 5.84
N LEU A 36 5.74 12.35 6.62
CA LEU A 36 5.70 12.45 8.07
C LEU A 36 6.96 11.90 8.73
N ASN A 37 7.91 11.46 7.93
CA ASN A 37 9.22 11.02 8.41
C ASN A 37 9.14 9.85 9.40
N GLN A 38 8.19 8.96 9.21
CA GLN A 38 8.03 7.76 10.02
C GLN A 38 8.70 6.58 9.33
N LYS A 39 9.68 5.97 9.97
CA LYS A 39 10.37 4.81 9.39
C LYS A 39 9.47 3.58 9.37
N THR A 40 8.65 3.44 10.40
CA THR A 40 7.71 2.32 10.51
C THR A 40 6.34 2.87 10.86
N PHE A 41 5.33 2.02 10.70
CA PHE A 41 3.95 2.41 10.99
C PHE A 41 3.15 1.19 11.38
N THR A 42 2.01 1.42 12.01
CA THR A 42 1.11 0.35 12.40
C THR A 42 -0.06 0.29 11.42
N ARG A 43 -0.79 -0.82 11.46
CA ARG A 43 -2.01 -0.96 10.66
C ARG A 43 -3.03 0.13 11.03
N LYS A 44 -3.09 0.46 12.31
CA LYS A 44 -4.01 1.48 12.79
C LYS A 44 -3.68 2.85 12.22
N GLU A 45 -2.39 3.18 12.15
CA GLU A 45 -1.96 4.46 11.60
C GLU A 45 -2.31 4.59 10.12
N VAL A 46 -2.13 3.52 9.36
CA VAL A 46 -2.50 3.51 7.95
C VAL A 46 -4.02 3.68 7.81
N LYS A 47 -4.78 2.96 8.64
CA LYS A 47 -6.23 3.03 8.60
C LYS A 47 -6.73 4.45 8.85
N LEU A 48 -6.10 5.14 9.80
CA LEU A 48 -6.46 6.52 10.09
C LEU A 48 -6.27 7.42 8.89
N GLN A 49 -5.23 7.18 8.10
CA GLN A 49 -4.95 8.01 6.94
C GLN A 49 -6.00 7.87 5.84
N PHE A 50 -6.71 6.75 5.77
CA PHE A 50 -7.83 6.65 4.84
C PHE A 50 -8.86 7.74 5.15
N LYS A 51 -9.14 7.96 6.43
CA LYS A 51 -10.07 9.02 6.81
C LYS A 51 -9.54 10.39 6.44
N ASN A 52 -8.26 10.62 6.67
CA ASN A 52 -7.64 11.89 6.35
C ASN A 52 -7.66 12.18 4.85
N ALA A 53 -7.66 11.13 4.05
CA ALA A 53 -7.72 11.26 2.59
C ALA A 53 -9.14 11.35 2.06
N ALA A 54 -10.13 11.31 2.95
CA ALA A 54 -11.55 11.24 2.56
C ALA A 54 -11.80 10.02 1.68
N GLU A 55 -11.13 8.93 2.01
CA GLU A 55 -11.23 7.68 1.28
C GLU A 55 -11.86 6.62 2.18
N ALA A 56 -12.75 5.81 1.63
CA ALA A 56 -13.39 4.76 2.41
C ALA A 56 -12.37 3.71 2.85
N VAL A 57 -12.43 3.32 4.12
CA VAL A 57 -11.60 2.23 4.61
C VAL A 57 -12.07 0.94 3.93
N PRO A 58 -11.14 0.11 3.42
CA PRO A 58 -11.54 -1.15 2.78
C PRO A 58 -12.43 -2.00 3.69
N GLY A 59 -13.46 -2.60 3.11
CA GLY A 59 -14.37 -3.43 3.87
C GLY A 59 -13.69 -4.63 4.54
N ASN A 60 -12.65 -5.15 3.92
CA ASN A 60 -11.84 -6.20 4.52
C ASN A 60 -10.40 -5.71 4.63
N TYR A 61 -10.20 -4.76 5.53
CA TYR A 61 -8.92 -4.09 5.70
C TYR A 61 -7.80 -5.08 6.04
N THR A 62 -8.06 -6.03 6.93
CA THR A 62 -7.05 -6.99 7.33
C THR A 62 -6.56 -7.80 6.14
N ARG A 63 -7.48 -8.28 5.31
CA ARG A 63 -7.12 -9.05 4.13
C ARG A 63 -6.31 -8.20 3.15
N ASP A 64 -6.75 -6.98 2.91
CA ASP A 64 -6.08 -6.11 1.95
C ASP A 64 -4.70 -5.71 2.42
N PHE A 65 -4.54 -5.49 3.73
CA PHE A 65 -3.23 -5.21 4.30
C PHE A 65 -2.32 -6.43 4.15
N ASP A 66 -2.86 -7.62 4.43
CA ASP A 66 -2.09 -8.85 4.29
C ASP A 66 -1.65 -9.08 2.85
N TRP A 67 -2.49 -8.70 1.89
CA TRP A 67 -2.11 -8.78 0.48
C TRP A 67 -0.95 -7.85 0.15
N ALA A 68 -0.93 -6.64 0.72
CA ALA A 68 0.20 -5.75 0.51
C ALA A 68 1.50 -6.36 1.03
N VAL A 69 1.42 -7.05 2.17
CA VAL A 69 2.57 -7.75 2.72
C VAL A 69 2.96 -8.93 1.83
N SER A 70 1.97 -9.72 1.41
CA SER A 70 2.23 -10.92 0.59
C SER A 70 2.82 -10.57 -0.77
N ASN A 71 2.45 -9.43 -1.32
CA ASN A 71 3.02 -8.98 -2.59
C ASN A 71 4.45 -8.47 -2.44
N GLY A 72 4.94 -8.40 -1.22
CA GLY A 72 6.31 -7.95 -0.98
C GLY A 72 6.45 -6.45 -0.93
N TRP A 73 5.35 -5.72 -0.94
CA TRP A 73 5.38 -4.26 -0.89
C TRP A 73 5.60 -3.72 0.51
N LEU A 74 5.16 -4.45 1.52
CA LEU A 74 5.36 -4.10 2.91
C LEU A 74 6.08 -5.22 3.62
N GLY A 75 6.95 -4.86 4.55
CA GLY A 75 7.61 -5.81 5.42
C GLY A 75 7.24 -5.52 6.86
N THR A 76 7.62 -6.40 7.76
CA THR A 76 7.35 -6.20 9.17
C THR A 76 8.56 -6.58 10.00
N ASP A 77 8.84 -5.74 11.00
CA ASP A 77 9.88 -6.03 11.99
C ASP A 77 9.31 -6.82 13.16
N SER A 78 8.02 -6.67 13.36
CA SER A 78 7.30 -7.31 14.46
C SER A 78 5.85 -7.39 14.08
N HIS A 79 5.02 -7.92 14.95
CA HIS A 79 3.60 -8.06 14.67
C HIS A 79 2.89 -6.72 14.50
N LYS A 80 3.50 -5.65 14.95
CA LYS A 80 2.82 -4.36 14.98
C LYS A 80 3.43 -3.30 14.08
N ASP A 81 4.70 -3.44 13.72
CA ASP A 81 5.42 -2.41 12.97
C ASP A 81 5.70 -2.89 11.56
N TYR A 82 5.35 -2.05 10.60
CA TYR A 82 5.51 -2.34 9.18
C TYR A 82 6.34 -1.26 8.52
N TYR A 83 6.91 -1.57 7.37
CA TYR A 83 7.69 -0.62 6.58
C TYR A 83 7.47 -0.91 5.10
N VAL A 84 7.73 0.11 4.26
CA VAL A 84 7.63 -0.08 2.81
C VAL A 84 8.95 -0.64 2.32
N THR A 85 8.87 -1.73 1.57
CA THR A 85 10.06 -2.40 1.03
C THR A 85 10.54 -1.68 -0.24
N THR A 86 11.74 -2.06 -0.69
CA THR A 86 12.23 -1.58 -1.99
C THR A 86 11.23 -1.89 -3.09
N LYS A 87 10.67 -3.10 -3.06
CA LYS A 87 9.66 -3.48 -4.05
C LYS A 87 8.42 -2.60 -3.96
N GLY A 88 8.03 -2.23 -2.74
CA GLY A 88 6.90 -1.32 -2.55
C GLY A 88 7.16 0.05 -3.13
N PHE A 89 8.35 0.60 -2.88
CA PHE A 89 8.70 1.89 -3.46
C PHE A 89 8.81 1.83 -4.97
N ASP A 90 9.31 0.72 -5.52
CA ASP A 90 9.37 0.53 -6.96
C ASP A 90 7.98 0.50 -7.58
N ALA A 91 7.04 -0.16 -6.90
CA ALA A 91 5.66 -0.21 -7.38
C ALA A 91 5.05 1.19 -7.44
N ILE A 92 5.33 2.00 -6.44
CA ILE A 92 4.84 3.37 -6.41
C ILE A 92 5.49 4.20 -7.52
N THR A 93 6.80 4.07 -7.67
CA THR A 93 7.54 4.81 -8.70
C THR A 93 7.00 4.49 -10.09
N ASN A 94 6.62 3.25 -10.31
CA ASN A 94 6.06 2.81 -11.59
C ASN A 94 4.54 2.92 -11.65
N LYS A 95 3.96 3.56 -10.65
CA LYS A 95 2.53 3.87 -10.58
C LYS A 95 1.65 2.64 -10.74
N PHE A 96 2.08 1.54 -10.12
CA PHE A 96 1.35 0.27 -10.16
C PHE A 96 0.95 -0.09 -11.58
N SER A 97 1.93 -0.12 -12.46
CA SER A 97 1.72 -0.41 -13.87
C SER A 97 1.02 -1.76 -14.08
N ASP A 98 0.52 -1.98 -15.29
CA ASP A 98 -0.14 -3.25 -15.61
C ASP A 98 0.76 -4.45 -15.35
N GLU A 99 2.06 -4.31 -15.62
CA GLU A 99 2.99 -5.41 -15.37
C GLU A 99 3.07 -5.73 -13.88
N ILE A 100 3.12 -4.70 -13.05
CA ILE A 100 3.14 -4.89 -11.60
C ILE A 100 1.84 -5.55 -11.14
N ARG A 101 0.71 -5.07 -11.65
CA ARG A 101 -0.59 -5.63 -11.27
C ARG A 101 -0.75 -7.07 -11.69
N LYS A 102 -0.22 -7.43 -12.85
CA LYS A 102 -0.27 -8.83 -13.28
C LYS A 102 0.50 -9.75 -12.37
N GLY A 103 1.57 -9.23 -11.77
CA GLY A 103 2.40 -10.02 -10.88
C GLY A 103 1.91 -10.08 -9.45
N THR A 104 0.78 -9.44 -9.12
CA THR A 104 0.31 -9.44 -7.74
C THR A 104 -0.52 -10.67 -7.44
N LYS A 105 -0.62 -10.98 -6.15
CA LYS A 105 -1.35 -12.16 -5.68
C LYS A 105 -2.78 -11.84 -5.31
N LEU A 106 -3.27 -10.75 -5.80
CA LEU A 106 -4.59 -10.28 -5.43
C LEU A 106 -5.69 -11.25 -5.82
N LYS A 107 -5.42 -12.04 -6.80
CA LYS A 107 -6.38 -12.97 -7.26
C LYS A 107 -6.23 -14.33 -6.75
N ARG A 108 -5.91 -14.80 -6.40
CA ARG A 108 -5.82 -16.08 -6.23
C ARG A 108 -6.42 -16.83 -5.54
N ARG A 109 -6.79 -16.62 -5.68
CA ARG A 109 -7.27 -17.27 -5.22
C ARG A 109 -7.62 -18.20 -5.55
N ARG A 110 -7.55 -18.37 -6.08
CA ARG A 110 -7.89 -19.12 -6.55
C ARG A 110 -7.45 -19.86 -7.08
N ALA A 111 -7.18 -20.01 -7.28
CA ALA A 111 -6.87 -20.71 -7.85
C ALA A 111 -6.47 -21.69 -7.58
N LYS A 112 -6.42 -21.72 -7.22
CA LYS A 112 -6.25 -22.34 -7.22
C LYS A 112 -6.52 -23.29 -7.22
N LYS A 113 -6.66 -23.29 -7.20
CA LYS A 113 -6.94 -23.76 -7.47
C LYS A 113 -7.05 -24.52 -7.86
N LYS A 114 -6.85 -24.65 -7.92
CA LYS A 114 -6.90 -25.00 -8.48
C LYS A 114 -6.81 -25.72 -8.74
N GLN A 115 -6.47 -25.64 -8.58
CA GLN A 115 -6.31 -25.93 -9.01
C GLN A 115 -6.39 -26.71 -9.06
N GLN A 116 -6.23 -26.92 -8.86
CA GLN A 116 -6.28 -27.30 -9.15
C GLN A 116 -6.55 -28.00 -9.28
N ASN A 117 -6.29 -28.42 -9.28
CA ASN A 117 -6.56 -28.78 -9.62
C ASN A 117 -6.61 -29.17 -9.62
#